data_a2419ea774bdb7f49d56ad3645512d9d
#
_entry.id   a2419ea774bdb7f49d56ad3645512d9d
#
_cell.length_a   1.000
_cell.length_b   1.000
_cell.length_c   1.000
_cell.angle_alpha   90.00
_cell.angle_beta   90.00
_cell.angle_gamma   90.00
#
_symmetry.space_group_name_H-M   'P 1'
#
loop_
_entity.id
_entity.type
_entity.pdbx_description
1 polymer ?
#
loop_
_entity_poly.entity_id
_entity_poly.type
_entity_poly.pdbx_seq_one_letter_code
_entity_poly.pdbx_strand_id
1 'polypeptide(L)'
;MSVVDRNKYYALTDKTFFDKLGKVTKIIGLTIESIGPDAKLNDLCRIVSADKSVELYAEVVGFRDSRVLLMPFDVVDGIGPGSVVENTEHPLLVKVGDEILGHTLDGLGKPTDGLKITNYKEYSVEAPPPDPMDRVIINEVLPLGVKAVDGLLTVGKGQRIGIFAGSGVGKSTLLGMFARNTKADINVIALIGERGREVREFIERDLGPEGMKRSVLVVATSDKPALIRNKAAKTATAIAEYFRDQGKDVLLMMDSLTRFSMAQREIGLASGEPPVTRGYPPSVYSEMPKLLERAGMSDKGSITGLYTVLVDGDDFNEPITDTARSILDGHIMLSRKLGHQNHYPAIDVLQSISRCMSQIASPEHKKMAGRLKTVMATYNEAEDLINIGAYRAGSNKNIDYAVYKIDKVNEFLCQQTDEKYSFEDELALLNDIFSDYESFENGELNVSSVKHKK
;
A
#
# COMPACT_ATOMS: atom_id res chain seq x y z
N MET A 1 11.07 -65.67 18.10
CA MET A 1 11.44 -64.37 18.69
C MET A 1 11.21 -63.27 17.65
N SER A 2 10.20 -62.43 17.83
CA SER A 2 9.95 -61.31 16.93
C SER A 2 11.06 -60.28 17.10
N VAL A 3 11.78 -59.99 16.04
CA VAL A 3 12.79 -58.93 16.04
C VAL A 3 12.06 -57.61 16.29
N VAL A 4 12.30 -57.04 17.45
CA VAL A 4 11.76 -55.71 17.81
C VAL A 4 12.44 -54.70 16.91
N ASP A 5 11.66 -54.05 16.01
CA ASP A 5 12.15 -52.99 15.12
C ASP A 5 12.45 -51.75 15.95
N ARG A 6 13.73 -51.59 16.31
CA ARG A 6 14.22 -50.46 17.12
C ARG A 6 13.92 -49.09 16.47
N ASN A 7 13.84 -49.00 15.14
CA ASN A 7 13.56 -47.74 14.44
C ASN A 7 12.13 -47.25 14.70
N LYS A 8 11.19 -48.16 14.93
CA LYS A 8 9.83 -47.80 15.36
C LYS A 8 9.82 -47.17 16.76
N TYR A 9 10.70 -47.57 17.64
CA TYR A 9 10.78 -46.99 18.99
C TYR A 9 11.50 -45.67 18.98
N TYR A 10 12.53 -45.44 18.15
CA TYR A 10 13.17 -44.16 18.00
C TYR A 10 12.21 -43.11 17.37
N ALA A 11 11.35 -43.52 16.43
CA ALA A 11 10.30 -42.65 15.90
C ALA A 11 9.22 -42.23 16.92
N LEU A 12 9.14 -42.96 18.06
CA LEU A 12 8.24 -42.59 19.16
C LEU A 12 8.89 -41.63 20.17
N THR A 13 10.22 -41.54 20.25
CA THR A 13 10.91 -40.62 21.17
C THR A 13 10.82 -39.18 20.70
N ASP A 14 10.61 -38.95 19.40
CA ASP A 14 10.44 -37.61 18.81
C ASP A 14 8.97 -37.13 18.81
N LYS A 15 8.05 -37.96 19.30
CA LYS A 15 6.64 -37.59 19.44
C LYS A 15 6.34 -37.11 20.85
N THR A 16 5.87 -35.89 20.95
CA THR A 16 5.20 -35.37 22.16
C THR A 16 3.85 -36.07 22.31
N PHE A 17 3.70 -36.90 23.35
CA PHE A 17 2.45 -37.66 23.66
C PHE A 17 1.46 -36.83 24.51
N PHE A 18 1.77 -35.59 24.82
CA PHE A 18 0.95 -34.74 25.66
C PHE A 18 0.67 -33.42 24.92
N ASP A 19 -0.60 -33.15 24.66
CA ASP A 19 -1.04 -31.85 24.21
C ASP A 19 -0.93 -30.86 25.39
N LYS A 20 -0.11 -29.84 25.26
CA LYS A 20 -0.02 -28.78 26.25
C LYS A 20 -1.18 -27.80 26.03
N LEU A 21 -2.30 -28.04 26.71
CA LEU A 21 -3.48 -27.23 26.62
C LEU A 21 -3.43 -26.08 27.64
N GLY A 22 -3.88 -24.91 27.24
CA GLY A 22 -4.13 -23.77 28.10
C GLY A 22 -5.60 -23.68 28.50
N LYS A 23 -5.88 -22.80 29.49
CA LYS A 23 -7.24 -22.46 29.91
C LYS A 23 -7.43 -20.97 29.98
N VAL A 24 -8.49 -20.47 29.38
CA VAL A 24 -8.92 -19.09 29.55
C VAL A 24 -9.21 -18.79 31.01
N THR A 25 -8.61 -17.74 31.53
CA THR A 25 -8.80 -17.27 32.92
C THR A 25 -9.59 -16.00 33.00
N LYS A 26 -9.43 -15.09 32.03
CA LYS A 26 -10.03 -13.77 32.03
C LYS A 26 -10.18 -13.24 30.61
N ILE A 27 -11.20 -12.41 30.38
CA ILE A 27 -11.40 -11.64 29.15
C ILE A 27 -11.51 -10.18 29.54
N ILE A 28 -10.67 -9.32 28.92
CA ILE A 28 -10.66 -7.88 29.21
C ILE A 28 -10.60 -7.12 27.87
N GLY A 29 -11.67 -6.43 27.53
CA GLY A 29 -11.76 -5.68 26.27
C GLY A 29 -11.48 -6.58 25.08
N LEU A 30 -10.40 -6.31 24.36
CA LEU A 30 -9.99 -7.05 23.14
C LEU A 30 -9.08 -8.25 23.43
N THR A 31 -8.69 -8.51 24.69
CA THR A 31 -7.71 -9.54 25.02
C THR A 31 -8.30 -10.64 25.92
N ILE A 32 -7.83 -11.86 25.67
CA ILE A 32 -8.12 -13.07 26.43
C ILE A 32 -6.83 -13.47 27.14
N GLU A 33 -6.88 -13.62 28.47
CA GLU A 33 -5.77 -14.15 29.26
C GLU A 33 -5.94 -15.66 29.45
N SER A 34 -4.88 -16.43 29.18
CA SER A 34 -4.84 -17.87 29.35
C SER A 34 -3.64 -18.31 30.20
N ILE A 35 -3.83 -19.33 31.02
CA ILE A 35 -2.70 -20.09 31.60
C ILE A 35 -2.34 -21.17 30.60
N GLY A 36 -1.15 -21.06 29.99
CA GLY A 36 -0.77 -21.89 28.85
C GLY A 36 -1.63 -21.62 27.60
N PRO A 37 -1.42 -22.39 26.52
CA PRO A 37 -0.34 -23.36 26.32
C PRO A 37 1.06 -22.71 26.24
N ASP A 38 2.11 -23.52 26.08
CA ASP A 38 3.41 -22.98 25.64
C ASP A 38 3.21 -22.40 24.23
N ALA A 39 3.54 -21.14 24.05
CA ALA A 39 3.32 -20.42 22.79
C ALA A 39 4.39 -19.34 22.58
N LYS A 40 4.58 -18.94 21.33
CA LYS A 40 5.44 -17.82 20.93
C LYS A 40 4.58 -16.65 20.50
N LEU A 41 5.19 -15.46 20.43
CA LEU A 41 4.54 -14.28 19.87
C LEU A 41 4.12 -14.55 18.42
N ASN A 42 2.91 -14.13 18.04
CA ASN A 42 2.25 -14.35 16.76
C ASN A 42 1.79 -15.78 16.48
N ASP A 43 1.97 -16.74 17.40
CA ASP A 43 1.38 -18.07 17.22
C ASP A 43 -0.16 -17.96 17.13
N LEU A 44 -0.73 -18.77 16.23
CA LEU A 44 -2.16 -18.94 16.10
C LEU A 44 -2.64 -19.96 17.14
N CYS A 45 -3.62 -19.60 17.95
CA CYS A 45 -4.25 -20.47 18.93
C CYS A 45 -5.72 -20.72 18.60
N ARG A 46 -6.17 -21.93 18.79
CA ARG A 46 -7.58 -22.32 18.73
C ARG A 46 -8.16 -22.29 20.14
N ILE A 47 -9.30 -21.62 20.31
CA ILE A 47 -10.00 -21.53 21.59
C ILE A 47 -11.35 -22.21 21.44
N VAL A 48 -11.64 -23.17 22.33
CA VAL A 48 -12.89 -23.93 22.34
C VAL A 48 -13.60 -23.73 23.65
N SER A 49 -14.90 -23.37 23.60
CA SER A 49 -15.72 -23.19 24.78
C SER A 49 -15.80 -24.48 25.63
N ALA A 50 -16.07 -24.35 26.93
CA ALA A 50 -16.12 -25.49 27.86
C ALA A 50 -17.16 -26.55 27.45
N ASP A 51 -18.25 -26.14 26.83
CA ASP A 51 -19.32 -27.00 26.30
C ASP A 51 -19.08 -27.46 24.83
N LYS A 52 -17.97 -27.02 24.24
CA LYS A 52 -17.57 -27.30 22.84
C LYS A 52 -18.54 -26.77 21.78
N SER A 53 -19.41 -25.85 22.13
CA SER A 53 -20.40 -25.26 21.21
C SER A 53 -19.80 -24.17 20.32
N VAL A 54 -18.74 -23.51 20.79
CA VAL A 54 -18.09 -22.38 20.12
C VAL A 54 -16.61 -22.67 19.94
N GLU A 55 -16.12 -22.39 18.76
CA GLU A 55 -14.71 -22.43 18.41
C GLU A 55 -14.31 -21.10 17.76
N LEU A 56 -13.22 -20.52 18.20
CA LEU A 56 -12.63 -19.34 17.56
C LEU A 56 -11.10 -19.42 17.52
N TYR A 57 -10.51 -18.62 16.63
CA TYR A 57 -9.07 -18.47 16.54
C TYR A 57 -8.63 -17.14 17.11
N ALA A 58 -7.46 -17.15 17.76
CA ALA A 58 -6.85 -15.97 18.36
C ALA A 58 -5.33 -16.00 18.13
N GLU A 59 -4.71 -14.85 18.13
CA GLU A 59 -3.26 -14.72 18.01
C GLU A 59 -2.64 -14.38 19.37
N VAL A 60 -1.45 -14.90 19.63
CA VAL A 60 -0.64 -14.54 20.79
C VAL A 60 -0.06 -13.14 20.56
N VAL A 61 -0.56 -12.14 21.28
CA VAL A 61 -0.13 -10.74 21.16
C VAL A 61 0.85 -10.31 22.27
N GLY A 62 1.08 -11.16 23.27
CA GLY A 62 2.01 -10.87 24.35
C GLY A 62 1.91 -11.84 25.52
N PHE A 63 2.68 -11.54 26.56
CA PHE A 63 2.70 -12.30 27.81
C PHE A 63 2.67 -11.34 29.01
N ARG A 64 1.97 -11.73 30.08
CA ARG A 64 1.90 -10.96 31.32
C ARG A 64 1.77 -11.91 32.50
N ASP A 65 2.62 -11.75 33.54
CA ASP A 65 2.56 -12.54 34.77
C ASP A 65 2.41 -14.05 34.52
N SER A 66 3.23 -14.62 33.64
CA SER A 66 3.20 -16.02 33.20
C SER A 66 1.88 -16.45 32.52
N ARG A 67 1.11 -15.50 32.00
CA ARG A 67 -0.08 -15.76 31.19
C ARG A 67 0.16 -15.37 29.75
N VAL A 68 -0.50 -16.10 28.87
CA VAL A 68 -0.55 -15.81 27.42
C VAL A 68 -1.68 -14.80 27.20
N LEU A 69 -1.37 -13.70 26.51
CA LEU A 69 -2.35 -12.74 26.03
C LEU A 69 -2.73 -13.06 24.59
N LEU A 70 -3.99 -13.38 24.39
CA LEU A 70 -4.55 -13.76 23.11
C LEU A 70 -5.49 -12.67 22.61
N MET A 71 -5.43 -12.35 21.31
CA MET A 71 -6.39 -11.45 20.67
C MET A 71 -7.19 -12.24 19.63
N PRO A 72 -8.51 -12.31 19.74
CA PRO A 72 -9.35 -13.08 18.83
C PRO A 72 -9.50 -12.39 17.47
N PHE A 73 -9.68 -13.18 16.42
CA PHE A 73 -10.01 -12.71 15.08
C PHE A 73 -11.50 -12.42 14.90
N ASP A 74 -12.34 -12.88 15.82
CA ASP A 74 -13.79 -12.69 15.75
C ASP A 74 -14.36 -12.19 17.09
N VAL A 75 -15.65 -11.94 17.12
CA VAL A 75 -16.33 -11.54 18.33
C VAL A 75 -16.28 -12.67 19.35
N VAL A 76 -15.92 -12.33 20.59
CA VAL A 76 -15.80 -13.30 21.68
C VAL A 76 -17.20 -13.53 22.29
N ASP A 77 -18.02 -14.31 21.61
CA ASP A 77 -19.31 -14.73 22.11
C ASP A 77 -19.28 -16.21 22.46
N GLY A 78 -19.81 -16.59 23.62
CA GLY A 78 -19.81 -17.97 24.10
C GLY A 78 -18.46 -18.49 24.65
N ILE A 79 -17.39 -17.70 24.64
CA ILE A 79 -16.10 -18.03 25.28
C ILE A 79 -16.04 -17.41 26.67
N GLY A 80 -15.61 -18.20 27.66
CA GLY A 80 -15.48 -17.75 29.04
C GLY A 80 -14.36 -18.46 29.81
N PRO A 81 -14.21 -18.14 31.09
CA PRO A 81 -13.23 -18.84 31.95
C PRO A 81 -13.40 -20.35 31.90
N GLY A 82 -12.30 -21.07 31.75
CA GLY A 82 -12.30 -22.54 31.61
C GLY A 82 -12.35 -23.04 30.16
N SER A 83 -12.60 -22.19 29.16
CA SER A 83 -12.43 -22.54 27.75
C SER A 83 -11.01 -23.03 27.47
N VAL A 84 -10.86 -24.02 26.61
CA VAL A 84 -9.59 -24.66 26.30
C VAL A 84 -8.88 -23.88 25.21
N VAL A 85 -7.57 -23.67 25.38
CA VAL A 85 -6.69 -23.02 24.41
C VAL A 85 -5.67 -24.02 23.91
N GLU A 86 -5.57 -24.16 22.59
CA GLU A 86 -4.63 -25.06 21.89
C GLU A 86 -3.73 -24.21 20.98
N ASN A 87 -2.41 -24.37 21.09
CA ASN A 87 -1.47 -23.73 20.17
C ASN A 87 -1.35 -24.56 18.90
N THR A 88 -1.46 -23.91 17.73
CA THR A 88 -1.23 -24.57 16.43
C THR A 88 0.24 -24.68 16.07
N GLU A 89 1.14 -24.11 16.89
CA GLU A 89 2.60 -24.10 16.73
C GLU A 89 3.11 -23.36 15.48
N HIS A 90 2.25 -22.60 14.85
CA HIS A 90 2.61 -21.74 13.70
C HIS A 90 1.84 -20.41 13.73
N PRO A 91 2.38 -19.35 13.13
CA PRO A 91 1.64 -18.11 12.90
C PRO A 91 0.54 -18.30 11.86
N LEU A 92 -0.26 -17.27 11.63
CA LEU A 92 -1.26 -17.26 10.57
C LEU A 92 -0.61 -17.54 9.21
N LEU A 93 -1.11 -18.57 8.52
CA LEU A 93 -0.73 -18.95 7.16
C LEU A 93 -1.85 -18.60 6.20
N VAL A 94 -1.50 -18.06 5.03
CA VAL A 94 -2.43 -17.81 3.94
C VAL A 94 -2.22 -18.83 2.82
N LYS A 95 -3.32 -19.40 2.30
CA LYS A 95 -3.29 -20.28 1.14
C LYS A 95 -3.28 -19.45 -0.13
N VAL A 96 -2.23 -19.61 -0.94
CA VAL A 96 -2.03 -18.84 -2.16
C VAL A 96 -1.80 -19.77 -3.35
N GLY A 97 -2.41 -19.43 -4.47
CA GLY A 97 -2.33 -20.16 -5.74
C GLY A 97 -2.89 -19.30 -6.87
N ASP A 98 -2.65 -19.67 -8.11
CA ASP A 98 -3.12 -18.88 -9.26
C ASP A 98 -4.66 -18.78 -9.34
N GLU A 99 -5.35 -19.72 -8.68
CA GLU A 99 -6.81 -19.73 -8.60
C GLU A 99 -7.41 -18.51 -7.91
N ILE A 100 -6.64 -17.76 -7.08
CA ILE A 100 -7.13 -16.57 -6.39
C ILE A 100 -7.17 -15.31 -7.28
N LEU A 101 -6.61 -15.36 -8.49
CA LEU A 101 -6.69 -14.26 -9.46
C LEU A 101 -8.15 -14.02 -9.87
N GLY A 102 -8.55 -12.78 -9.86
CA GLY A 102 -9.93 -12.37 -10.15
C GLY A 102 -10.88 -12.47 -8.94
N HIS A 103 -10.38 -12.80 -7.76
CA HIS A 103 -11.20 -13.06 -6.57
C HIS A 103 -10.93 -12.06 -5.43
N THR A 104 -11.91 -12.00 -4.53
CA THR A 104 -11.84 -11.20 -3.31
C THR A 104 -11.68 -12.11 -2.10
N LEU A 105 -10.70 -11.80 -1.26
CA LEU A 105 -10.37 -12.50 -0.04
C LEU A 105 -10.67 -11.61 1.18
N ASP A 106 -10.96 -12.21 2.32
CA ASP A 106 -11.02 -11.49 3.60
C ASP A 106 -9.61 -11.15 4.12
N GLY A 107 -9.54 -10.44 5.26
CA GLY A 107 -8.26 -10.05 5.85
C GLY A 107 -7.37 -11.21 6.31
N LEU A 108 -7.92 -12.42 6.39
CA LEU A 108 -7.19 -13.66 6.75
C LEU A 108 -6.86 -14.52 5.51
N GLY A 109 -7.19 -14.03 4.31
CA GLY A 109 -6.91 -14.72 3.04
C GLY A 109 -7.95 -15.78 2.65
N LYS A 110 -9.13 -15.79 3.27
CA LYS A 110 -10.22 -16.70 2.89
C LYS A 110 -11.05 -16.06 1.76
N PRO A 111 -11.35 -16.81 0.66
CA PRO A 111 -12.23 -16.30 -0.38
C PRO A 111 -13.62 -15.95 0.15
N THR A 112 -14.17 -14.80 -0.29
CA THR A 112 -15.47 -14.29 0.13
C THR A 112 -16.60 -14.65 -0.82
N ASP A 113 -16.26 -15.17 -2.00
CA ASP A 113 -17.16 -15.50 -3.11
C ASP A 113 -17.42 -17.01 -3.29
N GLY A 114 -16.95 -17.83 -2.33
CA GLY A 114 -17.14 -19.28 -2.32
C GLY A 114 -16.09 -20.07 -3.13
N LEU A 115 -15.06 -19.41 -3.66
CA LEU A 115 -13.93 -20.10 -4.29
C LEU A 115 -13.32 -21.13 -3.33
N LYS A 116 -13.05 -22.33 -3.84
CA LYS A 116 -12.26 -23.34 -3.14
C LYS A 116 -10.88 -23.41 -3.78
N ILE A 117 -9.86 -22.98 -3.03
CA ILE A 117 -8.48 -23.06 -3.48
C ILE A 117 -8.02 -24.53 -3.34
N THR A 118 -7.71 -25.19 -4.46
CA THR A 118 -7.38 -26.60 -4.51
C THR A 118 -5.88 -26.84 -4.69
N ASN A 119 -5.21 -25.99 -5.47
CA ASN A 119 -3.78 -26.03 -5.68
C ASN A 119 -3.14 -24.81 -5.03
N TYR A 120 -2.59 -24.96 -3.83
CA TYR A 120 -2.05 -23.85 -3.07
C TYR A 120 -0.70 -24.17 -2.42
N LYS A 121 0.03 -23.10 -2.12
CA LYS A 121 1.12 -23.08 -1.14
C LYS A 121 0.68 -22.30 0.08
N GLU A 122 1.25 -22.59 1.22
CA GLU A 122 1.03 -21.83 2.45
C GLU A 122 2.18 -20.83 2.64
N TYR A 123 1.82 -19.55 2.78
CA TYR A 123 2.74 -18.45 3.03
C TYR A 123 2.48 -17.86 4.41
N SER A 124 3.55 -17.62 5.16
CA SER A 124 3.43 -16.96 6.46
C SER A 124 3.04 -15.50 6.30
N VAL A 125 2.00 -15.09 6.99
CA VAL A 125 1.57 -13.68 7.03
C VAL A 125 2.60 -12.82 7.80
N GLU A 126 3.34 -13.44 8.73
CA GLU A 126 4.38 -12.80 9.57
C GLU A 126 5.82 -13.03 9.03
N ALA A 127 6.00 -13.11 7.71
CA ALA A 127 7.33 -13.25 7.14
C ALA A 127 8.21 -12.02 7.42
N PRO A 128 9.51 -12.21 7.69
CA PRO A 128 10.44 -11.10 7.81
C PRO A 128 10.71 -10.45 6.44
N PRO A 129 11.16 -9.19 6.40
CA PRO A 129 11.64 -8.58 5.17
C PRO A 129 12.87 -9.33 4.62
N PRO A 130 13.10 -9.28 3.29
CA PRO A 130 14.32 -9.83 2.67
C PRO A 130 15.60 -9.19 3.23
N ASP A 131 16.70 -9.96 3.25
CA ASP A 131 17.99 -9.42 3.63
C ASP A 131 18.39 -8.26 2.67
N PRO A 132 18.98 -7.16 3.16
CA PRO A 132 19.44 -6.07 2.30
C PRO A 132 20.41 -6.50 1.20
N MET A 133 21.21 -7.53 1.42
CA MET A 133 22.19 -8.04 0.44
C MET A 133 21.54 -8.90 -0.65
N ASP A 134 20.34 -9.42 -0.43
CA ASP A 134 19.56 -10.17 -1.43
C ASP A 134 18.72 -9.26 -2.34
N ARG A 135 18.74 -7.95 -2.11
CA ARG A 135 17.97 -6.98 -2.89
C ARG A 135 18.68 -6.62 -4.20
N VAL A 136 17.94 -6.63 -5.28
CA VAL A 136 18.40 -6.14 -6.58
C VAL A 136 18.16 -4.63 -6.70
N ILE A 137 19.08 -3.92 -7.35
CA ILE A 137 18.96 -2.48 -7.57
C ILE A 137 17.83 -2.19 -8.56
N ILE A 138 17.05 -1.15 -8.30
CA ILE A 138 15.97 -0.68 -9.18
C ILE A 138 16.60 -0.01 -10.42
N ASN A 139 16.40 -0.59 -11.60
CA ASN A 139 16.98 -0.13 -12.87
C ASN A 139 15.99 -0.11 -14.05
N GLU A 140 14.75 -0.56 -13.82
CA GLU A 140 13.71 -0.62 -14.85
C GLU A 140 12.50 0.23 -14.44
N VAL A 141 11.90 0.91 -15.43
CA VAL A 141 10.66 1.66 -15.27
C VAL A 141 9.48 0.70 -15.18
N LEU A 142 8.57 0.96 -14.26
CA LEU A 142 7.23 0.38 -14.24
C LEU A 142 6.21 1.44 -14.64
N PRO A 143 5.74 1.48 -15.90
CA PRO A 143 4.68 2.40 -16.30
C PRO A 143 3.38 2.13 -15.52
N LEU A 144 2.80 3.18 -14.97
CA LEU A 144 1.52 3.15 -14.28
C LEU A 144 0.35 3.65 -15.14
N GLY A 145 0.64 4.22 -16.33
CA GLY A 145 -0.32 4.69 -17.31
C GLY A 145 -1.06 5.95 -16.90
N VAL A 146 -0.39 6.83 -16.14
CA VAL A 146 -0.86 8.15 -15.75
C VAL A 146 0.21 9.18 -16.10
N LYS A 147 -0.06 10.04 -17.09
CA LYS A 147 0.88 11.00 -17.68
C LYS A 147 1.67 11.81 -16.64
N ALA A 148 0.98 12.34 -15.63
CA ALA A 148 1.60 13.12 -14.57
C ALA A 148 2.59 12.31 -13.73
N VAL A 149 2.36 10.99 -13.55
CA VAL A 149 3.25 10.10 -12.80
C VAL A 149 4.36 9.60 -13.70
N ASP A 150 4.05 8.99 -14.82
CA ASP A 150 5.03 8.38 -15.69
C ASP A 150 5.99 9.41 -16.29
N GLY A 151 5.47 10.60 -16.63
CA GLY A 151 6.28 11.70 -17.17
C GLY A 151 7.11 12.47 -16.14
N LEU A 152 6.67 12.62 -14.89
CA LEU A 152 7.28 13.56 -13.94
C LEU A 152 7.73 12.94 -12.62
N LEU A 153 7.24 11.76 -12.29
CA LEU A 153 7.45 11.03 -11.04
C LEU A 153 7.77 9.56 -11.29
N THR A 154 8.32 9.27 -12.45
CA THR A 154 8.57 7.91 -12.98
C THR A 154 8.89 6.90 -11.90
N VAL A 155 8.12 5.81 -11.87
CA VAL A 155 8.21 4.75 -10.87
C VAL A 155 9.04 3.59 -11.41
N GLY A 156 9.93 3.04 -10.59
CA GLY A 156 10.71 1.85 -10.92
C GLY A 156 10.06 0.57 -10.42
N LYS A 157 10.36 -0.55 -11.08
CA LYS A 157 9.98 -1.87 -10.59
C LYS A 157 10.58 -2.11 -9.20
N GLY A 158 9.75 -2.53 -8.25
CA GLY A 158 10.18 -2.73 -6.87
C GLY A 158 10.29 -1.45 -6.02
N GLN A 159 9.94 -0.28 -6.55
CA GLN A 159 9.91 0.97 -5.80
C GLN A 159 8.70 1.04 -4.86
N ARG A 160 8.87 1.68 -3.70
CA ARG A 160 7.82 1.91 -2.70
C ARG A 160 7.43 3.40 -2.70
N ILE A 161 6.19 3.69 -3.09
CA ILE A 161 5.68 5.07 -3.23
C ILE A 161 4.51 5.28 -2.26
N GLY A 162 4.53 6.40 -1.56
CA GLY A 162 3.40 6.88 -0.76
C GLY A 162 2.46 7.75 -1.58
N ILE A 163 1.16 7.55 -1.46
CA ILE A 163 0.13 8.43 -2.03
C ILE A 163 -0.52 9.16 -0.86
N PHE A 164 -0.19 10.43 -0.70
CA PHE A 164 -0.64 11.25 0.41
C PHE A 164 -1.84 12.07 -0.02
N ALA A 165 -2.97 11.88 0.65
CA ALA A 165 -4.23 12.44 0.24
C ALA A 165 -5.11 12.83 1.42
N GLY A 166 -5.75 13.97 1.35
CA GLY A 166 -6.93 14.27 2.16
C GLY A 166 -8.15 13.48 1.68
N SER A 167 -9.28 13.62 2.38
CA SER A 167 -10.53 12.99 1.96
C SER A 167 -11.10 13.66 0.70
N GLY A 168 -11.62 12.86 -0.26
CA GLY A 168 -12.40 13.34 -1.40
C GLY A 168 -11.60 13.93 -2.57
N VAL A 169 -10.30 13.72 -2.65
CA VAL A 169 -9.43 14.26 -3.72
C VAL A 169 -9.23 13.33 -4.93
N GLY A 170 -10.01 12.25 -5.04
CA GLY A 170 -9.90 11.31 -6.18
C GLY A 170 -8.89 10.17 -5.98
N LYS A 171 -8.49 9.86 -4.73
CA LYS A 171 -7.53 8.79 -4.40
C LYS A 171 -7.93 7.44 -4.99
N SER A 172 -9.15 6.96 -4.74
CA SER A 172 -9.62 5.64 -5.21
C SER A 172 -9.67 5.56 -6.73
N THR A 173 -10.10 6.64 -7.39
CA THR A 173 -10.10 6.74 -8.85
C THR A 173 -8.68 6.64 -9.41
N LEU A 174 -7.70 7.31 -8.80
CA LEU A 174 -6.29 7.22 -9.21
C LEU A 174 -5.74 5.80 -9.03
N LEU A 175 -6.04 5.12 -7.90
CA LEU A 175 -5.67 3.72 -7.69
C LEU A 175 -6.30 2.80 -8.75
N GLY A 176 -7.56 3.04 -9.12
CA GLY A 176 -8.23 2.33 -10.20
C GLY A 176 -7.54 2.54 -11.56
N MET A 177 -7.12 3.77 -11.87
CA MET A 177 -6.33 4.07 -13.08
C MET A 177 -5.01 3.27 -13.09
N PHE A 178 -4.27 3.27 -12.00
CA PHE A 178 -3.04 2.49 -11.88
C PHE A 178 -3.31 0.99 -12.07
N ALA A 179 -4.32 0.43 -11.40
CA ALA A 179 -4.65 -0.98 -11.51
C ALA A 179 -5.01 -1.41 -12.94
N ARG A 180 -5.71 -0.56 -13.69
CA ARG A 180 -6.11 -0.85 -15.08
C ARG A 180 -4.98 -0.66 -16.09
N ASN A 181 -4.13 0.36 -15.87
CA ASN A 181 -3.20 0.84 -16.90
C ASN A 181 -1.77 0.35 -16.71
N THR A 182 -1.38 -0.06 -15.49
CA THR A 182 -0.01 -0.52 -15.20
C THR A 182 0.46 -1.66 -16.09
N LYS A 183 1.75 -1.71 -16.34
CA LYS A 183 2.45 -2.81 -17.02
C LYS A 183 2.87 -3.95 -16.08
N ALA A 184 2.54 -3.87 -14.78
CA ALA A 184 2.72 -5.00 -13.88
C ALA A 184 1.91 -6.24 -14.35
N ASP A 185 2.43 -7.44 -14.09
CA ASP A 185 1.75 -8.68 -14.45
C ASP A 185 0.47 -8.87 -13.61
N ILE A 186 0.56 -8.59 -12.31
CA ILE A 186 -0.47 -8.87 -11.31
C ILE A 186 -0.62 -7.68 -10.38
N ASN A 187 -1.86 -7.37 -10.01
CA ASN A 187 -2.15 -6.43 -8.95
C ASN A 187 -2.60 -7.18 -7.69
N VAL A 188 -2.06 -6.80 -6.54
CA VAL A 188 -2.58 -7.20 -5.22
C VAL A 188 -3.06 -5.95 -4.52
N ILE A 189 -4.35 -5.90 -4.18
CA ILE A 189 -5.00 -4.70 -3.68
C ILE A 189 -5.55 -4.95 -2.28
N ALA A 190 -4.99 -4.29 -1.29
CA ALA A 190 -5.44 -4.35 0.10
C ALA A 190 -6.33 -3.15 0.42
N LEU A 191 -7.62 -3.40 0.71
CA LEU A 191 -8.59 -2.39 1.14
C LEU A 191 -8.81 -2.55 2.64
N ILE A 192 -8.17 -1.68 3.43
CA ILE A 192 -8.05 -1.81 4.89
C ILE A 192 -8.81 -0.68 5.58
N GLY A 193 -9.83 -1.02 6.37
CA GLY A 193 -10.59 -0.06 7.13
C GLY A 193 -11.48 0.86 6.29
N GLU A 194 -11.68 0.53 5.02
CA GLU A 194 -12.59 1.24 4.14
C GLU A 194 -14.05 0.82 4.38
N ARG A 195 -15.01 1.66 3.98
CA ARG A 195 -16.42 1.34 4.13
C ARG A 195 -16.86 0.31 3.08
N GLY A 196 -17.73 -0.63 3.45
CA GLY A 196 -18.21 -1.67 2.54
C GLY A 196 -18.78 -1.13 1.22
N ARG A 197 -19.44 0.05 1.24
CA ARG A 197 -19.91 0.73 0.02
C ARG A 197 -18.75 1.16 -0.88
N GLU A 198 -17.71 1.76 -0.32
CA GLU A 198 -16.55 2.26 -1.07
C GLU A 198 -15.76 1.10 -1.69
N VAL A 199 -15.66 -0.05 -0.99
CA VAL A 199 -15.08 -1.28 -1.52
C VAL A 199 -15.82 -1.75 -2.77
N ARG A 200 -17.16 -1.79 -2.72
CA ARG A 200 -17.97 -2.22 -3.86
C ARG A 200 -17.87 -1.25 -5.04
N GLU A 201 -17.93 0.06 -4.78
CA GLU A 201 -17.76 1.09 -5.80
C GLU A 201 -16.39 0.99 -6.48
N PHE A 202 -15.32 0.74 -5.71
CA PHE A 202 -13.97 0.54 -6.24
C PHE A 202 -13.91 -0.68 -7.18
N ILE A 203 -14.47 -1.82 -6.77
CA ILE A 203 -14.45 -3.05 -7.58
C ILE A 203 -15.25 -2.87 -8.87
N GLU A 204 -16.47 -2.33 -8.79
CA GLU A 204 -17.38 -2.26 -9.93
C GLU A 204 -17.03 -1.13 -10.89
N ARG A 205 -16.66 0.05 -10.37
CA ARG A 205 -16.47 1.27 -11.17
C ARG A 205 -15.00 1.57 -11.45
N ASP A 206 -14.17 1.59 -10.39
CA ASP A 206 -12.79 2.08 -10.53
C ASP A 206 -11.87 0.98 -11.08
N LEU A 207 -12.00 -0.28 -10.64
CA LEU A 207 -11.21 -1.41 -11.12
C LEU A 207 -11.82 -2.02 -12.38
N GLY A 208 -13.13 -2.29 -12.35
CA GLY A 208 -13.88 -2.90 -13.44
C GLY A 208 -13.48 -4.35 -13.74
N PRO A 209 -14.21 -5.01 -14.68
CA PRO A 209 -13.98 -6.43 -14.98
C PRO A 209 -12.58 -6.75 -15.53
N GLU A 210 -12.03 -5.86 -16.35
CA GLU A 210 -10.70 -6.07 -16.95
C GLU A 210 -9.58 -5.92 -15.91
N GLY A 211 -9.68 -4.92 -15.03
CA GLY A 211 -8.73 -4.77 -13.93
C GLY A 211 -8.81 -5.94 -12.95
N MET A 212 -10.03 -6.44 -12.68
CA MET A 212 -10.23 -7.56 -11.76
C MET A 212 -9.57 -8.85 -12.22
N LYS A 213 -9.57 -9.18 -13.52
CA LYS A 213 -8.98 -10.44 -14.06
C LYS A 213 -7.54 -10.67 -13.65
N ARG A 214 -6.75 -9.62 -13.48
CA ARG A 214 -5.32 -9.68 -13.09
C ARG A 214 -5.08 -9.19 -11.66
N SER A 215 -6.12 -9.11 -10.86
CA SER A 215 -6.05 -8.59 -9.51
C SER A 215 -6.48 -9.62 -8.48
N VAL A 216 -5.88 -9.56 -7.29
CA VAL A 216 -6.36 -10.20 -6.07
C VAL A 216 -6.70 -9.10 -5.09
N LEU A 217 -7.92 -9.11 -4.55
CA LEU A 217 -8.34 -8.16 -3.54
C LEU A 217 -8.32 -8.80 -2.16
N VAL A 218 -7.73 -8.11 -1.18
CA VAL A 218 -7.81 -8.45 0.24
C VAL A 218 -8.59 -7.36 0.96
N VAL A 219 -9.73 -7.70 1.54
CA VAL A 219 -10.67 -6.72 2.08
C VAL A 219 -10.87 -6.92 3.58
N ALA A 220 -10.62 -5.87 4.35
CA ALA A 220 -10.97 -5.78 5.76
C ALA A 220 -11.64 -4.44 6.03
N THR A 221 -12.96 -4.40 6.03
CA THR A 221 -13.77 -3.18 6.20
C THR A 221 -13.64 -2.58 7.61
N SER A 222 -14.08 -1.34 7.78
CA SER A 222 -13.94 -0.59 9.04
C SER A 222 -14.67 -1.20 10.25
N ASP A 223 -15.64 -2.07 10.02
CA ASP A 223 -16.37 -2.82 11.05
C ASP A 223 -15.63 -4.05 11.57
N LYS A 224 -14.55 -4.48 10.89
CA LYS A 224 -13.77 -5.65 11.28
C LYS A 224 -12.85 -5.35 12.49
N PRO A 225 -12.59 -6.35 13.36
CA PRO A 225 -11.65 -6.24 14.47
C PRO A 225 -10.29 -5.69 14.04
N ALA A 226 -9.61 -4.99 14.96
CA ALA A 226 -8.30 -4.40 14.69
C ALA A 226 -7.27 -5.43 14.18
N LEU A 227 -7.27 -6.62 14.77
CA LEU A 227 -6.35 -7.70 14.36
C LEU A 227 -6.59 -8.12 12.90
N ILE A 228 -7.84 -8.25 12.43
CA ILE A 228 -8.14 -8.56 11.03
C ILE A 228 -7.68 -7.43 10.09
N ARG A 229 -7.90 -6.16 10.47
CA ARG A 229 -7.45 -5.01 9.68
C ARG A 229 -5.92 -4.94 9.60
N ASN A 230 -5.22 -5.28 10.67
CA ASN A 230 -3.76 -5.38 10.67
C ASN A 230 -3.28 -6.54 9.79
N LYS A 231 -3.86 -7.74 9.96
CA LYS A 231 -3.48 -8.91 9.16
C LYS A 231 -3.77 -8.75 7.67
N ALA A 232 -4.83 -8.05 7.28
CA ALA A 232 -5.13 -7.80 5.86
C ALA A 232 -3.95 -7.17 5.09
N ALA A 233 -3.23 -6.23 5.69
CA ALA A 233 -2.03 -5.65 5.10
C ALA A 233 -0.93 -6.71 4.89
N LYS A 234 -0.67 -7.51 5.91
CA LYS A 234 0.36 -8.56 5.90
C LYS A 234 -0.05 -9.72 4.99
N THR A 235 -1.32 -10.09 4.95
CA THR A 235 -1.89 -11.11 4.03
C THR A 235 -1.72 -10.70 2.57
N ALA A 236 -2.08 -9.46 2.23
CA ALA A 236 -1.87 -8.96 0.87
C ALA A 236 -0.39 -8.95 0.48
N THR A 237 0.49 -8.58 1.41
CA THR A 237 1.93 -8.62 1.19
C THR A 237 2.42 -10.05 0.95
N ALA A 238 1.96 -11.04 1.74
CA ALA A 238 2.31 -12.45 1.55
C ALA A 238 1.82 -13.01 0.20
N ILE A 239 0.63 -12.57 -0.25
CA ILE A 239 0.13 -12.92 -1.59
C ILE A 239 1.02 -12.31 -2.69
N ALA A 240 1.44 -11.06 -2.52
CA ALA A 240 2.36 -10.41 -3.46
C ALA A 240 3.72 -11.13 -3.50
N GLU A 241 4.24 -11.57 -2.35
CA GLU A 241 5.47 -12.37 -2.25
C GLU A 241 5.36 -13.71 -3.00
N TYR A 242 4.22 -14.38 -2.91
CA TYR A 242 3.98 -15.62 -3.67
C TYR A 242 4.14 -15.41 -5.18
N PHE A 243 3.52 -14.36 -5.74
CA PHE A 243 3.62 -14.08 -7.18
C PHE A 243 5.00 -13.57 -7.58
N ARG A 244 5.64 -12.74 -6.75
CA ARG A 244 7.05 -12.34 -6.94
C ARG A 244 7.97 -13.55 -7.04
N ASP A 245 7.79 -14.51 -6.15
CA ASP A 245 8.62 -15.73 -6.10
C ASP A 245 8.42 -16.65 -7.31
N GLN A 246 7.37 -16.41 -8.10
CA GLN A 246 7.15 -17.02 -9.41
C GLN A 246 7.72 -16.21 -10.59
N GLY A 247 8.48 -15.17 -10.32
CA GLY A 247 9.09 -14.32 -11.33
C GLY A 247 8.17 -13.25 -11.91
N LYS A 248 7.09 -12.89 -11.20
CA LYS A 248 6.15 -11.87 -11.65
C LYS A 248 6.50 -10.48 -11.15
N ASP A 249 6.18 -9.46 -11.96
CA ASP A 249 6.17 -8.08 -11.54
C ASP A 249 4.81 -7.76 -10.92
N VAL A 250 4.78 -7.57 -9.60
CA VAL A 250 3.56 -7.36 -8.82
C VAL A 250 3.41 -5.90 -8.44
N LEU A 251 2.24 -5.33 -8.68
CA LEU A 251 1.83 -4.04 -8.13
C LEU A 251 1.01 -4.28 -6.86
N LEU A 252 1.60 -4.02 -5.70
CA LEU A 252 0.92 -4.05 -4.40
C LEU A 252 0.35 -2.67 -4.09
N MET A 253 -0.96 -2.55 -4.03
CA MET A 253 -1.65 -1.32 -3.62
C MET A 253 -2.30 -1.52 -2.25
N MET A 254 -2.00 -0.64 -1.30
CA MET A 254 -2.53 -0.73 0.07
C MET A 254 -3.29 0.55 0.44
N ASP A 255 -4.58 0.44 0.55
CA ASP A 255 -5.49 1.52 0.97
C ASP A 255 -6.17 1.15 2.30
N SER A 256 -5.69 1.66 3.44
CA SER A 256 -4.60 2.59 3.64
C SER A 256 -3.60 2.17 4.74
N LEU A 257 -2.38 2.61 4.61
CA LEU A 257 -1.34 2.45 5.64
C LEU A 257 -1.75 3.15 6.96
N THR A 258 -2.47 4.26 6.88
CA THR A 258 -3.03 4.94 8.06
C THR A 258 -3.99 4.03 8.83
N ARG A 259 -4.85 3.27 8.14
CA ARG A 259 -5.78 2.33 8.77
C ARG A 259 -5.07 1.11 9.37
N PHE A 260 -4.01 0.63 8.72
CA PHE A 260 -3.11 -0.37 9.30
C PHE A 260 -2.49 0.15 10.61
N SER A 261 -1.97 1.38 10.61
CA SER A 261 -1.36 2.00 11.79
C SER A 261 -2.38 2.21 12.92
N MET A 262 -3.61 2.59 12.61
CA MET A 262 -4.70 2.69 13.59
C MET A 262 -5.05 1.32 14.19
N ALA A 263 -5.11 0.27 13.38
CA ALA A 263 -5.33 -1.09 13.85
C ALA A 263 -4.20 -1.56 14.78
N GLN A 264 -2.94 -1.30 14.41
CA GLN A 264 -1.78 -1.61 15.25
C GLN A 264 -1.80 -0.81 16.56
N ARG A 265 -2.26 0.45 16.54
CA ARG A 265 -2.47 1.24 17.74
C ARG A 265 -3.45 0.58 18.70
N GLU A 266 -4.61 0.13 18.20
CA GLU A 266 -5.61 -0.56 19.00
C GLU A 266 -5.04 -1.85 19.63
N ILE A 267 -4.28 -2.64 18.86
CA ILE A 267 -3.62 -3.87 19.30
C ILE A 267 -2.58 -3.57 20.39
N GLY A 268 -1.66 -2.63 20.17
CA GLY A 268 -0.62 -2.28 21.13
C GLY A 268 -1.18 -1.76 22.45
N LEU A 269 -2.17 -0.85 22.40
CA LEU A 269 -2.82 -0.35 23.60
C LEU A 269 -3.56 -1.46 24.37
N ALA A 270 -4.24 -2.37 23.66
CA ALA A 270 -4.92 -3.50 24.30
C ALA A 270 -3.94 -4.51 24.92
N SER A 271 -2.75 -4.66 24.35
CA SER A 271 -1.67 -5.49 24.90
C SER A 271 -0.94 -4.82 26.07
N GLY A 272 -1.24 -3.54 26.37
CA GLY A 272 -0.70 -2.80 27.52
C GLY A 272 0.51 -1.93 27.19
N GLU A 273 0.80 -1.67 25.91
CA GLU A 273 1.85 -0.69 25.54
C GLU A 273 1.40 0.74 25.95
N PRO A 274 2.31 1.58 26.45
CA PRO A 274 1.99 2.96 26.73
C PRO A 274 1.83 3.77 25.44
N PRO A 275 0.85 4.69 25.37
CA PRO A 275 0.75 5.63 24.25
C PRO A 275 1.90 6.64 24.30
N VAL A 276 2.47 6.97 23.14
CA VAL A 276 3.50 8.00 22.97
C VAL A 276 2.96 9.14 22.08
N THR A 277 3.58 9.45 20.98
CA THR A 277 3.21 10.60 20.13
C THR A 277 1.80 10.44 19.55
N ARG A 278 0.93 11.43 19.80
CA ARG A 278 -0.49 11.44 19.35
C ARG A 278 -1.26 10.16 19.71
N GLY A 279 -0.86 9.47 20.80
CA GLY A 279 -1.51 8.26 21.28
C GLY A 279 -1.16 6.99 20.52
N TYR A 280 -0.18 6.99 19.65
CA TYR A 280 0.34 5.79 19.02
C TYR A 280 1.36 5.10 19.92
N PRO A 281 1.27 3.77 20.16
CA PRO A 281 2.27 3.02 20.89
C PRO A 281 3.53 2.78 20.06
N PRO A 282 4.68 2.43 20.69
CA PRO A 282 5.94 2.17 20.01
C PRO A 282 5.88 1.10 18.92
N SER A 283 5.02 0.09 19.09
CA SER A 283 4.88 -1.00 18.12
C SER A 283 4.43 -0.53 16.73
N VAL A 284 3.68 0.58 16.62
CA VAL A 284 3.28 1.13 15.32
C VAL A 284 4.50 1.53 14.50
N TYR A 285 5.47 2.18 15.14
CA TYR A 285 6.71 2.65 14.49
C TYR A 285 7.68 1.53 14.18
N SER A 286 7.61 0.39 14.87
CA SER A 286 8.42 -0.78 14.58
C SER A 286 7.80 -1.73 13.55
N GLU A 287 6.48 -1.84 13.49
CA GLU A 287 5.79 -2.73 12.54
C GLU A 287 5.67 -2.13 11.13
N MET A 288 5.52 -0.81 11.01
CA MET A 288 5.40 -0.15 9.71
C MET A 288 6.64 -0.37 8.83
N PRO A 289 7.89 -0.14 9.28
CA PRO A 289 9.08 -0.45 8.48
C PRO A 289 9.14 -1.92 8.08
N LYS A 290 8.84 -2.85 8.98
CA LYS A 290 8.85 -4.29 8.69
C LYS A 290 7.89 -4.65 7.55
N LEU A 291 6.68 -4.09 7.58
CA LEU A 291 5.70 -4.30 6.52
C LEU A 291 6.18 -3.73 5.18
N LEU A 292 6.64 -2.46 5.17
CA LEU A 292 7.03 -1.76 3.95
C LEU A 292 8.30 -2.34 3.33
N GLU A 293 9.22 -2.85 4.15
CA GLU A 293 10.47 -3.48 3.69
C GLU A 293 10.26 -4.86 3.07
N ARG A 294 9.08 -5.47 3.14
CA ARG A 294 8.75 -6.72 2.43
C ARG A 294 8.59 -6.54 0.93
N ALA A 295 8.21 -5.33 0.49
CA ALA A 295 8.19 -4.96 -0.93
C ALA A 295 9.59 -4.63 -1.45
N GLY A 296 9.77 -4.69 -2.76
CA GLY A 296 11.03 -4.38 -3.43
C GLY A 296 11.37 -5.33 -4.56
N MET A 297 12.58 -5.16 -5.11
CA MET A 297 13.16 -6.05 -6.11
C MET A 297 13.72 -7.31 -5.43
N SER A 298 13.62 -8.45 -6.12
CA SER A 298 14.31 -9.70 -5.79
C SER A 298 15.01 -10.27 -7.02
N ASP A 299 15.71 -11.36 -6.85
CA ASP A 299 16.36 -12.14 -7.93
C ASP A 299 15.37 -12.82 -8.89
N LYS A 300 14.10 -12.95 -8.48
CA LYS A 300 13.06 -13.65 -9.25
C LYS A 300 12.07 -12.68 -9.90
N GLY A 301 11.57 -11.73 -9.16
CA GLY A 301 10.55 -10.79 -9.60
C GLY A 301 10.53 -9.55 -8.72
N SER A 302 9.48 -8.72 -8.85
CA SER A 302 9.38 -7.47 -8.11
C SER A 302 8.04 -7.29 -7.42
N ILE A 303 8.06 -6.53 -6.29
CA ILE A 303 6.85 -5.98 -5.67
C ILE A 303 7.00 -4.47 -5.65
N THR A 304 6.32 -3.78 -6.54
CA THR A 304 6.20 -2.31 -6.51
C THR A 304 5.05 -1.95 -5.58
N GLY A 305 5.33 -1.19 -4.53
CA GLY A 305 4.35 -0.86 -3.49
C GLY A 305 3.80 0.55 -3.65
N LEU A 306 2.47 0.69 -3.74
CA LEU A 306 1.75 1.96 -3.64
C LEU A 306 0.96 1.99 -2.33
N TYR A 307 1.37 2.85 -1.41
CA TYR A 307 0.80 2.92 -0.07
C TYR A 307 0.07 4.23 0.12
N THR A 308 -1.24 4.19 0.31
CA THR A 308 -1.98 5.42 0.59
C THR A 308 -1.86 5.81 2.05
N VAL A 309 -1.67 7.09 2.28
CA VAL A 309 -1.60 7.71 3.60
C VAL A 309 -2.65 8.82 3.66
N LEU A 310 -3.58 8.70 4.61
CA LEU A 310 -4.59 9.72 4.83
C LEU A 310 -3.97 10.87 5.64
N VAL A 311 -4.06 12.07 5.10
CA VAL A 311 -3.54 13.29 5.73
C VAL A 311 -4.72 14.15 6.18
N ASP A 312 -4.95 14.16 7.51
CA ASP A 312 -6.05 14.95 8.07
C ASP A 312 -5.67 16.44 8.11
N GLY A 313 -6.55 17.28 7.55
CA GLY A 313 -6.36 18.73 7.56
C GLY A 313 -5.13 19.23 6.80
N ASP A 314 -4.60 18.42 5.87
CA ASP A 314 -3.36 18.70 5.12
C ASP A 314 -2.12 18.88 6.04
N ASP A 315 -2.14 18.24 7.24
CA ASP A 315 -1.02 18.24 8.20
C ASP A 315 -0.01 17.13 7.86
N PHE A 316 0.94 17.44 7.01
CA PHE A 316 2.03 16.53 6.61
C PHE A 316 3.05 16.23 7.72
N ASN A 317 2.93 16.87 8.89
CA ASN A 317 3.78 16.63 10.06
C ASN A 317 3.13 15.64 11.05
N GLU A 318 2.02 15.02 10.66
CA GLU A 318 1.46 13.93 11.44
C GLU A 318 2.45 12.76 11.55
N PRO A 319 2.62 12.12 12.73
CA PRO A 319 3.65 11.10 12.97
C PRO A 319 3.63 9.94 11.99
N ILE A 320 2.46 9.45 11.59
CA ILE A 320 2.34 8.36 10.61
C ILE A 320 2.76 8.82 9.22
N THR A 321 2.36 10.02 8.83
CA THR A 321 2.72 10.65 7.56
C THR A 321 4.24 10.86 7.45
N ASP A 322 4.85 11.42 8.49
CA ASP A 322 6.30 11.65 8.53
C ASP A 322 7.10 10.33 8.54
N THR A 323 6.67 9.35 9.36
CA THR A 323 7.28 8.02 9.39
C THR A 323 7.21 7.35 8.03
N ALA A 324 6.05 7.34 7.37
CA ALA A 324 5.89 6.75 6.04
C ALA A 324 6.81 7.43 5.01
N ARG A 325 6.88 8.77 5.00
CA ARG A 325 7.78 9.53 4.10
C ARG A 325 9.26 9.23 4.30
N SER A 326 9.67 8.94 5.53
CA SER A 326 11.06 8.62 5.83
C SER A 326 11.50 7.25 5.30
N ILE A 327 10.57 6.28 5.23
CA ILE A 327 10.83 4.90 4.81
C ILE A 327 10.67 4.72 3.30
N LEU A 328 9.70 5.40 2.69
CA LEU A 328 9.33 5.21 1.28
C LEU A 328 10.34 5.86 0.32
N ASP A 329 10.41 5.33 -0.90
CA ASP A 329 11.33 5.75 -1.96
C ASP A 329 10.79 6.92 -2.80
N GLY A 330 9.72 7.54 -2.36
CA GLY A 330 9.07 8.68 -2.99
C GLY A 330 7.63 8.86 -2.54
N HIS A 331 7.00 9.93 -3.00
CA HIS A 331 5.62 10.23 -2.66
C HIS A 331 4.91 11.02 -3.76
N ILE A 332 3.61 10.77 -3.88
CA ILE A 332 2.66 11.49 -4.72
C ILE A 332 1.71 12.24 -3.79
N MET A 333 1.66 13.57 -3.91
CA MET A 333 0.78 14.43 -3.13
C MET A 333 -0.48 14.73 -3.92
N LEU A 334 -1.66 14.45 -3.35
CA LEU A 334 -2.94 14.86 -3.94
C LEU A 334 -3.43 16.15 -3.29
N SER A 335 -3.72 17.15 -4.10
CA SER A 335 -4.09 18.51 -3.68
C SER A 335 -5.59 18.74 -3.79
N ARG A 336 -6.22 19.20 -2.68
CA ARG A 336 -7.62 19.68 -2.71
C ARG A 336 -7.77 20.93 -3.59
N LYS A 337 -6.76 21.81 -3.62
CA LYS A 337 -6.77 23.01 -4.46
C LYS A 337 -6.96 22.61 -5.93
N LEU A 338 -6.19 21.65 -6.43
CA LEU A 338 -6.32 21.12 -7.79
C LEU A 338 -7.69 20.44 -8.02
N GLY A 339 -8.16 19.66 -7.07
CA GLY A 339 -9.50 19.04 -7.14
C GLY A 339 -10.62 20.09 -7.24
N HIS A 340 -10.55 21.19 -6.48
CA HIS A 340 -11.51 22.30 -6.56
C HIS A 340 -11.46 23.03 -7.91
N GLN A 341 -10.32 22.99 -8.61
CA GLN A 341 -10.13 23.55 -9.94
C GLN A 341 -10.55 22.58 -11.05
N ASN A 342 -11.11 21.41 -10.70
CA ASN A 342 -11.46 20.35 -11.65
C ASN A 342 -10.24 19.80 -12.43
N HIS A 343 -9.05 19.88 -11.83
CA HIS A 343 -7.81 19.34 -12.37
C HIS A 343 -7.63 17.91 -11.85
N TYR A 344 -7.87 16.91 -12.70
CA TYR A 344 -7.78 15.49 -12.34
C TYR A 344 -6.87 14.73 -13.31
N PRO A 345 -6.02 13.79 -12.78
CA PRO A 345 -5.82 13.51 -11.35
C PRO A 345 -5.24 14.72 -10.61
N ALA A 346 -5.68 14.90 -9.36
CA ALA A 346 -5.32 16.09 -8.57
C ALA A 346 -3.90 16.00 -7.96
N ILE A 347 -2.91 15.63 -8.78
CA ILE A 347 -1.52 15.39 -8.38
C ILE A 347 -0.76 16.71 -8.35
N ASP A 348 -0.25 17.09 -7.18
CA ASP A 348 0.69 18.20 -7.04
C ASP A 348 2.11 17.71 -7.37
N VAL A 349 2.51 17.90 -8.63
CA VAL A 349 3.81 17.42 -9.12
C VAL A 349 5.00 18.19 -8.55
N LEU A 350 4.79 19.40 -8.04
CA LEU A 350 5.86 20.20 -7.43
C LEU A 350 6.14 19.74 -5.99
N GLN A 351 5.13 19.26 -5.27
CA GLN A 351 5.28 18.69 -3.94
C GLN A 351 5.54 17.18 -3.95
N SER A 352 5.56 16.55 -5.12
CA SER A 352 5.75 15.11 -5.29
C SER A 352 7.18 14.78 -5.73
N ILE A 353 7.67 13.60 -5.34
CA ILE A 353 9.01 13.15 -5.68
C ILE A 353 9.08 11.64 -5.89
N SER A 354 9.79 11.21 -6.92
CA SER A 354 10.31 9.84 -7.08
C SER A 354 11.83 9.87 -6.94
N ARG A 355 12.36 9.19 -5.92
CA ARG A 355 13.81 9.11 -5.70
C ARG A 355 14.51 8.25 -6.77
N CYS A 356 13.80 7.27 -7.36
CA CYS A 356 14.36 6.39 -8.38
C CYS A 356 14.39 7.03 -9.78
N MET A 357 13.54 8.02 -10.07
CA MET A 357 13.47 8.67 -11.40
C MET A 357 14.84 9.16 -11.90
N SER A 358 15.66 9.69 -11.00
CA SER A 358 17.01 10.18 -11.36
C SER A 358 17.93 9.09 -11.90
N GLN A 359 17.69 7.83 -11.56
CA GLN A 359 18.50 6.67 -11.95
C GLN A 359 17.94 5.94 -13.17
N ILE A 360 16.59 5.83 -13.28
CA ILE A 360 15.91 5.01 -14.29
C ILE A 360 15.45 5.78 -15.52
N ALA A 361 15.21 7.09 -15.42
CA ALA A 361 14.78 7.91 -16.56
C ALA A 361 15.96 8.33 -17.45
N SER A 362 15.71 8.42 -18.77
CA SER A 362 16.71 8.90 -19.72
C SER A 362 17.10 10.37 -19.47
N PRO A 363 18.28 10.81 -19.93
CA PRO A 363 18.69 12.20 -19.81
C PRO A 363 17.69 13.20 -20.45
N GLU A 364 17.12 12.81 -21.60
CA GLU A 364 16.12 13.63 -22.31
C GLU A 364 14.82 13.74 -21.52
N HIS A 365 14.32 12.61 -21.02
CA HIS A 365 13.13 12.58 -20.17
C HIS A 365 13.31 13.47 -18.93
N LYS A 366 14.43 13.34 -18.23
CA LYS A 366 14.75 14.20 -17.05
C LYS A 366 14.80 15.69 -17.42
N LYS A 367 15.35 16.03 -18.60
CA LYS A 367 15.41 17.40 -19.09
C LYS A 367 14.01 17.98 -19.33
N MET A 368 13.11 17.21 -19.97
CA MET A 368 11.73 17.67 -20.24
C MET A 368 10.90 17.75 -18.96
N ALA A 369 10.99 16.77 -18.08
CA ALA A 369 10.33 16.80 -16.76
C ALA A 369 10.81 18.01 -15.92
N GLY A 370 12.11 18.32 -15.95
CA GLY A 370 12.67 19.49 -15.28
C GLY A 370 12.13 20.80 -15.85
N ARG A 371 12.04 20.93 -17.19
CA ARG A 371 11.45 22.09 -17.85
C ARG A 371 10.00 22.31 -17.45
N LEU A 372 9.19 21.25 -17.45
CA LEU A 372 7.78 21.34 -17.04
C LEU A 372 7.65 21.83 -15.60
N LYS A 373 8.40 21.24 -14.66
CA LYS A 373 8.41 21.67 -13.26
C LYS A 373 8.86 23.12 -13.11
N THR A 374 9.86 23.58 -13.89
CA THR A 374 10.32 24.96 -13.89
C THR A 374 9.22 25.92 -14.38
N VAL A 375 8.53 25.59 -15.47
CA VAL A 375 7.40 26.37 -15.99
C VAL A 375 6.30 26.51 -14.94
N MET A 376 5.90 25.41 -14.30
CA MET A 376 4.89 25.44 -13.24
C MET A 376 5.32 26.27 -12.03
N ALA A 377 6.56 26.10 -11.57
CA ALA A 377 7.06 26.87 -10.43
C ALA A 377 7.09 28.37 -10.74
N THR A 378 7.62 28.75 -11.91
CA THR A 378 7.67 30.16 -12.36
C THR A 378 6.26 30.77 -12.51
N TYR A 379 5.31 29.99 -13.05
CA TYR A 379 3.92 30.45 -13.15
C TYR A 379 3.29 30.65 -11.78
N ASN A 380 3.44 29.67 -10.85
CA ASN A 380 2.88 29.77 -9.50
C ASN A 380 3.44 30.95 -8.71
N GLU A 381 4.72 31.27 -8.86
CA GLU A 381 5.34 32.47 -8.24
C GLU A 381 4.76 33.80 -8.78
N ALA A 382 4.35 33.82 -10.05
CA ALA A 382 3.79 35.00 -10.71
C ALA A 382 2.26 35.04 -10.69
N GLU A 383 1.56 33.96 -10.30
CA GLU A 383 0.12 33.78 -10.42
C GLU A 383 -0.67 34.94 -9.81
N ASP A 384 -0.30 35.38 -8.62
CA ASP A 384 -0.98 36.49 -7.94
C ASP A 384 -0.82 37.81 -8.70
N LEU A 385 0.41 38.11 -9.21
CA LEU A 385 0.69 39.30 -9.98
C LEU A 385 -0.06 39.33 -11.32
N ILE A 386 -0.20 38.14 -11.94
CA ILE A 386 -0.94 38.00 -13.19
C ILE A 386 -2.44 38.20 -12.94
N ASN A 387 -3.00 37.58 -11.89
CA ASN A 387 -4.42 37.63 -11.56
C ASN A 387 -4.90 39.06 -11.20
N ILE A 388 -4.08 39.84 -10.48
CA ILE A 388 -4.42 41.25 -10.16
C ILE A 388 -4.06 42.21 -11.29
N GLY A 389 -3.53 41.73 -12.42
CA GLY A 389 -3.14 42.56 -13.56
C GLY A 389 -1.90 43.44 -13.34
N ALA A 390 -1.09 43.16 -12.34
CA ALA A 390 0.14 43.89 -12.02
C ALA A 390 1.34 43.44 -12.87
N TYR A 391 1.30 42.24 -13.42
CA TYR A 391 2.34 41.75 -14.32
C TYR A 391 2.24 42.37 -15.71
N ARG A 392 3.36 42.87 -16.23
CA ARG A 392 3.47 43.38 -17.60
C ARG A 392 4.22 42.40 -18.49
N ALA A 393 3.58 41.93 -19.56
CA ALA A 393 4.23 41.13 -20.57
C ALA A 393 5.51 41.80 -21.13
N GLY A 394 6.57 41.02 -21.31
CA GLY A 394 7.88 41.50 -21.72
C GLY A 394 8.80 41.97 -20.57
N SER A 395 8.30 42.01 -19.31
CA SER A 395 9.13 42.39 -18.17
C SER A 395 10.04 41.26 -17.66
N ASN A 396 9.63 40.01 -17.83
CA ASN A 396 10.41 38.84 -17.48
C ASN A 396 10.19 37.72 -18.50
N LYS A 397 11.22 37.38 -19.26
CA LYS A 397 11.23 36.37 -20.32
C LYS A 397 10.74 34.99 -19.80
N ASN A 398 11.12 34.59 -18.58
CA ASN A 398 10.75 33.26 -18.04
C ASN A 398 9.27 33.22 -17.62
N ILE A 399 8.75 34.31 -17.05
CA ILE A 399 7.33 34.41 -16.70
C ILE A 399 6.48 34.45 -17.99
N ASP A 400 6.88 35.18 -19.02
CA ASP A 400 6.18 35.21 -20.31
C ASP A 400 6.12 33.81 -20.92
N TYR A 401 7.21 33.04 -20.87
CA TYR A 401 7.23 31.66 -21.34
C TYR A 401 6.36 30.73 -20.49
N ALA A 402 6.38 30.89 -19.18
CA ALA A 402 5.53 30.13 -18.29
C ALA A 402 4.04 30.37 -18.57
N VAL A 403 3.65 31.63 -18.74
CA VAL A 403 2.30 32.03 -19.15
C VAL A 403 1.91 31.43 -20.51
N TYR A 404 2.83 31.42 -21.47
CA TYR A 404 2.60 30.84 -22.80
C TYR A 404 2.39 29.34 -22.77
N LYS A 405 3.04 28.61 -21.84
CA LYS A 405 3.04 27.15 -21.78
C LYS A 405 2.04 26.54 -20.80
N ILE A 406 1.55 27.30 -19.81
CA ILE A 406 0.80 26.74 -18.68
C ILE A 406 -0.46 25.97 -19.10
N ASP A 407 -1.17 26.42 -20.13
CA ASP A 407 -2.37 25.72 -20.61
C ASP A 407 -2.04 24.34 -21.18
N LYS A 408 -0.96 24.22 -21.99
CA LYS A 408 -0.49 22.93 -22.52
C LYS A 408 0.04 22.00 -21.41
N VAL A 409 0.69 22.57 -20.41
CA VAL A 409 1.16 21.85 -19.22
C VAL A 409 -0.03 21.27 -18.45
N ASN A 410 -1.06 22.06 -18.20
CA ASN A 410 -2.28 21.61 -17.52
C ASN A 410 -3.02 20.54 -18.33
N GLU A 411 -3.10 20.69 -19.65
CA GLU A 411 -3.67 19.66 -20.55
C GLU A 411 -2.91 18.33 -20.47
N PHE A 412 -1.59 18.37 -20.41
CA PHE A 412 -0.77 17.18 -20.23
C PHE A 412 -1.02 16.53 -18.86
N LEU A 413 -1.10 17.33 -17.79
CA LEU A 413 -1.28 16.82 -16.42
C LEU A 413 -2.68 16.27 -16.17
N CYS A 414 -3.69 16.76 -16.89
CA CYS A 414 -5.04 16.23 -16.82
C CYS A 414 -5.18 14.97 -17.67
N GLN A 415 -5.90 13.97 -17.14
CA GLN A 415 -6.20 12.71 -17.83
C GLN A 415 -7.55 12.18 -17.39
N GLN A 416 -8.41 11.84 -18.34
CA GLN A 416 -9.69 11.19 -18.04
C GLN A 416 -9.46 9.74 -17.57
N THR A 417 -10.40 9.22 -16.80
CA THR A 417 -10.26 7.89 -16.16
C THR A 417 -10.23 6.73 -17.16
N ASP A 418 -10.76 6.93 -18.36
CA ASP A 418 -10.85 5.96 -19.46
C ASP A 418 -9.74 6.13 -20.50
N GLU A 419 -8.98 7.22 -20.45
CA GLU A 419 -7.82 7.42 -21.31
C GLU A 419 -6.67 6.50 -20.95
N LYS A 420 -6.06 5.93 -21.98
CA LYS A 420 -4.90 5.04 -21.86
C LYS A 420 -3.81 5.51 -22.82
N TYR A 421 -2.62 5.65 -22.28
CA TYR A 421 -1.42 6.00 -23.05
C TYR A 421 -0.35 4.93 -22.84
N SER A 422 0.48 4.72 -23.86
CA SER A 422 1.75 3.99 -23.65
C SER A 422 2.78 4.94 -23.04
N PHE A 423 3.79 4.38 -22.38
CA PHE A 423 4.88 5.19 -21.81
C PHE A 423 5.58 6.04 -22.88
N GLU A 424 5.75 5.47 -24.08
CA GLU A 424 6.33 6.14 -25.23
C GLU A 424 5.47 7.31 -25.72
N ASP A 425 4.13 7.14 -25.77
CA ASP A 425 3.21 8.21 -26.16
C ASP A 425 3.21 9.35 -25.13
N GLU A 426 3.26 9.02 -23.84
CA GLU A 426 3.35 10.01 -22.75
C GLU A 426 4.61 10.86 -22.85
N LEU A 427 5.76 10.22 -23.13
CA LEU A 427 7.03 10.93 -23.33
C LEU A 427 7.03 11.76 -24.62
N ALA A 428 6.40 11.29 -25.68
CA ALA A 428 6.25 12.04 -26.93
C ALA A 428 5.41 13.31 -26.69
N LEU A 429 4.29 13.20 -25.97
CA LEU A 429 3.46 14.35 -25.58
C LEU A 429 4.23 15.36 -24.72
N LEU A 430 5.01 14.87 -23.74
CA LEU A 430 5.86 15.72 -22.90
C LEU A 430 6.92 16.47 -23.72
N ASN A 431 7.54 15.79 -24.69
CA ASN A 431 8.53 16.40 -25.59
C ASN A 431 7.89 17.47 -26.51
N ASP A 432 6.68 17.21 -27.02
CA ASP A 432 5.98 18.16 -27.90
C ASP A 432 5.70 19.50 -27.23
N ILE A 433 5.38 19.51 -25.93
CA ILE A 433 5.15 20.73 -25.15
C ILE A 433 6.33 21.70 -25.27
N PHE A 434 7.56 21.16 -25.32
CA PHE A 434 8.80 21.94 -25.30
C PHE A 434 9.58 21.90 -26.63
N SER A 435 8.94 21.52 -27.74
CA SER A 435 9.56 21.46 -29.06
C SER A 435 10.11 22.81 -29.55
N ASP A 436 9.52 23.92 -29.06
CA ASP A 436 9.91 25.31 -29.38
C ASP A 436 10.88 25.95 -28.37
N TYR A 437 11.33 25.18 -27.35
CA TYR A 437 12.13 25.73 -26.24
C TYR A 437 13.48 26.31 -26.70
N GLU A 438 14.12 25.71 -27.69
CA GLU A 438 15.39 26.19 -28.23
C GLU A 438 15.23 27.54 -28.93
N SER A 439 14.16 27.71 -29.72
CA SER A 439 13.82 28.98 -30.33
C SER A 439 13.50 30.06 -29.31
N PHE A 440 12.89 29.68 -28.17
CA PHE A 440 12.68 30.58 -27.04
C PHE A 440 14.00 31.02 -26.38
N GLU A 441 14.91 30.08 -26.09
CA GLU A 441 16.21 30.38 -25.48
C GLU A 441 17.05 31.29 -26.38
N ASN A 442 17.05 31.07 -27.69
CA ASN A 442 17.76 31.85 -28.67
C ASN A 442 17.13 33.24 -28.93
N GLY A 443 15.96 33.51 -28.36
CA GLY A 443 15.24 34.78 -28.57
C GLY A 443 14.52 34.89 -29.90
N GLU A 444 14.39 33.80 -30.65
CA GLU A 444 13.67 33.73 -31.94
C GLU A 444 12.16 33.67 -31.73
N LEU A 445 11.71 33.09 -30.61
CA LEU A 445 10.30 32.97 -30.21
C LEU A 445 9.91 34.15 -29.34
N ASN A 446 9.05 35.09 -29.86
CA ASN A 446 8.50 36.20 -29.11
C ASN A 446 7.17 35.76 -28.44
N VAL A 447 7.22 35.44 -27.16
CA VAL A 447 6.05 35.00 -26.37
C VAL A 447 5.30 36.17 -25.70
N SER A 448 5.86 37.36 -25.64
CA SER A 448 5.27 38.55 -24.98
C SER A 448 4.03 39.11 -25.70
N SER A 449 3.78 38.68 -26.97
CA SER A 449 2.63 39.10 -27.77
C SER A 449 1.39 38.17 -27.62
N VAL A 450 1.50 37.09 -26.90
CA VAL A 450 0.40 36.12 -26.72
C VAL A 450 -0.63 36.68 -25.74
N LYS A 451 -1.75 37.12 -26.26
CA LYS A 451 -2.90 37.60 -25.43
C LYS A 451 -3.51 36.42 -24.70
N HIS A 452 -3.59 36.52 -23.37
CA HIS A 452 -4.47 35.65 -22.60
C HIS A 452 -5.89 35.71 -23.18
N LYS A 453 -6.42 34.60 -23.69
CA LYS A 453 -7.88 34.45 -23.85
C LYS A 453 -8.47 34.43 -22.44
N LYS A 454 -9.22 35.50 -22.12
CA LYS A 454 -10.06 35.56 -20.92
C LYS A 454 -11.12 34.49 -20.93
#